data_9ad93b3557eca1216d1ad9c8205b2cfe
#
_entry.id   9ad93b3557eca1216d1ad9c8205b2cfe
#
_cell.length_a   1.000
_cell.length_b   1.000
_cell.length_c   1.000
_cell.angle_alpha   90.00
_cell.angle_beta   90.00
_cell.angle_gamma   90.00
#
_symmetry.space_group_name_H-M   'P 1'
#
loop_
_entity.id
_entity.type
_entity.pdbx_description
1 polymer ?
#
loop_
_entity_poly.entity_id
_entity_poly.type
_entity_poly.pdbx_seq_one_letter_code
_entity_poly.pdbx_strand_id
1 'polypeptide(L)'
;MDWKQITANALRIVAGFLFIPHGVQKLFGALGADPAATFSRSWWAGLIEFVGGLLILVGFQTRWTAFLCSGLMAFAYWIAHGTDALLPIVNDGELAMLYCFVFLYMWAHGGGDFSVDGYLRKRK
;
A
#
# COMPACT_ATOMS: atom_id res chain seq x y z
N MET A 1 -14.62 2.84 20.78
CA MET A 1 -13.83 2.09 19.76
C MET A 1 -13.31 0.81 20.41
N ASP A 2 -13.63 -0.32 19.84
CA ASP A 2 -13.18 -1.61 20.37
C ASP A 2 -11.80 -2.01 19.84
N TRP A 3 -11.28 -3.15 20.31
CA TRP A 3 -9.96 -3.62 19.89
C TRP A 3 -9.86 -3.90 18.40
N LYS A 4 -10.96 -4.32 17.77
CA LYS A 4 -10.97 -4.56 16.32
C LYS A 4 -10.76 -3.26 15.55
N GLN A 5 -11.41 -2.20 15.97
CA GLN A 5 -11.26 -0.88 15.35
C GLN A 5 -9.87 -0.30 15.62
N ILE A 6 -9.37 -0.41 16.85
CA ILE A 6 -8.05 0.11 17.22
C ILE A 6 -6.97 -0.57 16.38
N THR A 7 -6.99 -1.90 16.32
CA THR A 7 -5.95 -2.65 15.59
C THR A 7 -6.06 -2.47 14.08
N ALA A 8 -7.27 -2.40 13.54
CA ALA A 8 -7.47 -2.16 12.11
C ALA A 8 -6.98 -0.76 11.70
N ASN A 9 -7.26 0.25 12.50
CA ASN A 9 -6.78 1.61 12.24
C ASN A 9 -5.25 1.69 12.36
N ALA A 10 -4.68 1.02 13.36
CA ALA A 10 -3.23 0.96 13.52
C ALA A 10 -2.57 0.29 12.32
N LEU A 11 -3.12 -0.83 11.86
CA LEU A 11 -2.61 -1.54 10.68
C LEU A 11 -2.65 -0.63 9.45
N ARG A 12 -3.76 0.06 9.24
CA ARG A 12 -3.91 0.97 8.10
C ARG A 12 -2.88 2.09 8.13
N ILE A 13 -2.74 2.75 9.28
CA ILE A 13 -1.82 3.87 9.44
C ILE A 13 -0.37 3.42 9.21
N VAL A 14 0.03 2.31 9.83
CA VAL A 14 1.39 1.80 9.68
C VAL A 14 1.65 1.35 8.23
N ALA A 15 0.71 0.65 7.62
CA ALA A 15 0.86 0.21 6.24
C ALA A 15 1.01 1.39 5.28
N GLY A 16 0.20 2.43 5.42
CA GLY A 16 0.32 3.64 4.62
C GLY A 16 1.65 4.34 4.84
N PHE A 17 2.05 4.47 6.09
CA PHE A 17 3.33 5.09 6.47
C PHE A 17 4.53 4.35 5.86
N LEU A 18 4.51 3.03 5.86
CA LEU A 18 5.59 2.22 5.30
C LEU A 18 5.57 2.16 3.77
N PHE A 19 4.40 2.35 3.18
CA PHE A 19 4.22 2.27 1.73
C PHE A 19 4.69 3.55 1.01
N ILE A 20 4.48 4.70 1.63
CA ILE A 20 4.82 6.01 1.06
C ILE A 20 6.31 6.10 0.67
N PRO A 21 7.29 5.69 1.50
CA PRO A 21 8.69 5.79 1.13
C PRO A 21 9.07 5.03 -0.14
N HIS A 22 8.40 3.92 -0.44
CA HIS A 22 8.66 3.19 -1.69
C HIS A 22 8.34 4.07 -2.91
N GLY A 23 7.25 4.83 -2.84
CA GLY A 23 6.90 5.79 -3.90
C GLY A 23 7.87 6.95 -3.96
N VAL A 24 8.30 7.46 -2.81
CA VAL A 24 9.27 8.55 -2.73
C VAL A 24 10.59 8.15 -3.41
N GLN A 25 11.08 6.94 -3.15
CA GLN A 25 12.29 6.44 -3.78
C GLN A 25 12.16 6.41 -5.31
N LYS A 26 11.05 5.92 -5.82
CA LYS A 26 10.85 5.76 -7.27
C LYS A 26 10.61 7.07 -7.99
N LEU A 27 9.85 7.99 -7.37
CA LEU A 27 9.49 9.25 -8.02
C LEU A 27 10.60 10.31 -7.91
N PHE A 28 11.25 10.40 -6.75
CA PHE A 28 12.13 11.52 -6.43
C PHE A 28 13.59 11.13 -6.24
N GLY A 29 13.89 9.85 -6.21
CA GLY A 29 15.26 9.37 -6.01
C GLY A 29 15.82 9.67 -4.63
N ALA A 30 14.96 9.82 -3.61
CA ALA A 30 15.38 10.09 -2.24
C ALA A 30 15.59 8.79 -1.47
N LEU A 31 15.98 8.89 -0.19
CA LEU A 31 16.10 7.75 0.73
C LEU A 31 17.04 6.65 0.22
N GLY A 32 18.12 7.06 -0.43
CA GLY A 32 19.17 6.14 -0.85
C GLY A 32 18.90 5.40 -2.15
N ALA A 33 17.97 5.86 -2.96
CA ALA A 33 17.64 5.24 -4.23
C ALA A 33 17.69 6.24 -5.37
N ASP A 34 17.96 5.75 -6.58
CA ASP A 34 17.86 6.56 -7.80
C ASP A 34 16.39 6.60 -8.27
N PRO A 35 15.95 7.72 -8.87
CA PRO A 35 14.58 7.80 -9.36
C PRO A 35 14.38 6.89 -10.55
N ALA A 36 13.16 6.35 -10.69
CA ALA A 36 12.78 5.60 -11.87
C ALA A 36 12.68 6.54 -13.08
N ALA A 37 12.93 6.01 -14.26
CA ALA A 37 12.76 6.76 -15.49
C ALA A 37 11.29 7.21 -15.61
N THR A 38 11.08 8.48 -15.97
CA THR A 38 9.74 9.06 -16.07
C THR A 38 8.87 8.23 -17.02
N PHE A 39 7.65 7.93 -16.58
CA PHE A 39 6.65 7.12 -17.29
C PHE A 39 7.02 5.65 -17.49
N SER A 40 8.11 5.16 -16.87
CA SER A 40 8.41 3.72 -16.82
C SER A 40 7.40 2.98 -15.93
N ARG A 41 7.38 1.64 -16.01
CA ARG A 41 6.54 0.83 -15.11
C ARG A 41 6.83 1.13 -13.65
N SER A 42 8.11 1.25 -13.30
CA SER A 42 8.53 1.56 -11.94
C SER A 42 8.05 2.95 -11.50
N TRP A 43 8.07 3.92 -12.41
CA TRP A 43 7.59 5.27 -12.12
C TRP A 43 6.08 5.27 -11.82
N TRP A 44 5.28 4.56 -12.65
CA TRP A 44 3.83 4.46 -12.40
C TRP A 44 3.53 3.73 -11.10
N ALA A 45 4.30 2.67 -10.80
CA ALA A 45 4.20 2.00 -9.51
C ALA A 45 4.50 2.96 -8.36
N GLY A 46 5.56 3.77 -8.50
CA GLY A 46 5.91 4.77 -7.51
C GLY A 46 4.82 5.81 -7.28
N LEU A 47 4.16 6.25 -8.35
CA LEU A 47 3.04 7.19 -8.24
C LEU A 47 1.88 6.58 -7.45
N ILE A 48 1.51 5.34 -7.74
CA ILE A 48 0.44 4.63 -7.03
C ILE A 48 0.84 4.42 -5.56
N GLU A 49 2.09 4.04 -5.30
CA GLU A 49 2.59 3.83 -3.95
C GLU A 49 2.57 5.13 -3.13
N PHE A 50 2.96 6.24 -3.73
CA PHE A 50 3.01 7.52 -3.05
C PHE A 50 1.60 8.05 -2.76
N VAL A 51 0.79 8.20 -3.81
CA VAL A 51 -0.58 8.72 -3.67
C VAL A 51 -1.44 7.73 -2.88
N GLY A 52 -1.35 6.44 -3.22
CA GLY A 52 -2.10 5.40 -2.52
C GLY A 52 -1.72 5.29 -1.06
N GLY A 53 -0.42 5.39 -0.76
CA GLY A 53 0.05 5.39 0.63
C GLY A 53 -0.50 6.55 1.44
N LEU A 54 -0.54 7.75 0.87
CA LEU A 54 -1.13 8.91 1.52
C LEU A 54 -2.63 8.72 1.77
N LEU A 55 -3.36 8.22 0.80
CA LEU A 55 -4.80 7.97 0.93
C LEU A 55 -5.08 6.89 1.97
N ILE A 56 -4.28 5.84 2.01
CA ILE A 56 -4.39 4.79 3.03
C ILE A 56 -4.07 5.35 4.41
N LEU A 57 -3.00 6.16 4.52
CA LEU A 57 -2.59 6.74 5.80
C LEU A 57 -3.74 7.53 6.45
N VAL A 58 -4.39 8.40 5.67
CA VAL A 58 -5.50 9.22 6.18
C VAL A 58 -6.83 8.48 6.15
N GLY A 59 -6.92 7.37 5.41
CA GLY A 59 -8.14 6.58 5.30
C GLY A 59 -9.21 7.23 4.45
N PHE A 60 -8.83 7.83 3.32
CA PHE A 60 -9.76 8.39 2.36
C PHE A 60 -9.87 7.50 1.13
N GLN A 61 -11.10 7.17 0.69
CA GLN A 61 -11.38 6.23 -0.39
C GLN A 61 -10.63 4.91 -0.17
N THR A 62 -10.64 4.44 1.07
CA THR A 62 -9.78 3.34 1.51
C THR A 62 -9.99 2.07 0.71
N ARG A 63 -11.26 1.69 0.45
CA ARG A 63 -11.55 0.43 -0.24
C ARG A 63 -11.00 0.40 -1.66
N TRP A 64 -11.25 1.46 -2.45
CA TRP A 64 -10.76 1.54 -3.82
C TRP A 64 -9.25 1.61 -3.88
N THR A 65 -8.66 2.45 -3.03
CA THR A 65 -7.21 2.60 -2.97
C THR A 65 -6.55 1.30 -2.56
N ALA A 66 -7.08 0.63 -1.54
CA ALA A 66 -6.52 -0.63 -1.06
C ALA A 66 -6.61 -1.73 -2.13
N PHE A 67 -7.71 -1.80 -2.85
CA PHE A 67 -7.85 -2.77 -3.94
C PHE A 67 -6.80 -2.54 -5.02
N LEU A 68 -6.61 -1.28 -5.43
CA LEU A 68 -5.60 -0.93 -6.42
C LEU A 68 -4.18 -1.25 -5.93
N CYS A 69 -3.87 -0.90 -4.68
CA CYS A 69 -2.56 -1.17 -4.11
C CYS A 69 -2.31 -2.67 -3.95
N SER A 70 -3.33 -3.44 -3.57
CA SER A 70 -3.23 -4.91 -3.50
C SER A 70 -2.89 -5.50 -4.86
N GLY A 71 -3.58 -5.07 -5.91
CA GLY A 71 -3.31 -5.51 -7.28
C GLY A 71 -1.91 -5.13 -7.75
N LEU A 72 -1.47 -3.92 -7.42
CA LEU A 72 -0.12 -3.47 -7.73
C LEU A 72 0.93 -4.37 -7.07
N MET A 73 0.73 -4.73 -5.80
CA MET A 73 1.67 -5.58 -5.08
C MET A 73 1.69 -7.02 -5.62
N ALA A 74 0.54 -7.55 -6.01
CA ALA A 74 0.48 -8.85 -6.66
C ALA A 74 1.25 -8.84 -7.99
N PHE A 75 1.05 -7.82 -8.79
CA PHE A 75 1.74 -7.64 -10.07
C PHE A 75 3.25 -7.48 -9.84
N ALA A 76 3.63 -6.64 -8.87
CA ALA A 76 5.04 -6.41 -8.54
C ALA A 76 5.72 -7.70 -8.06
N TYR A 77 5.01 -8.52 -7.27
CA TYR A 77 5.55 -9.79 -6.82
C TYR A 77 5.94 -10.68 -8.00
N TRP A 78 5.02 -10.89 -8.95
CA TRP A 78 5.28 -11.77 -10.07
C TRP A 78 6.32 -11.24 -11.04
N ILE A 79 6.35 -9.93 -11.28
CA ILE A 79 7.31 -9.33 -12.22
C ILE A 79 8.71 -9.24 -11.62
N ALA A 80 8.82 -8.81 -10.35
CA ALA A 80 10.12 -8.54 -9.75
C ALA A 80 10.71 -9.72 -9.00
N HIS A 81 9.91 -10.65 -8.50
CA HIS A 81 10.38 -11.66 -7.56
C HIS A 81 9.92 -13.09 -7.88
N GLY A 82 8.68 -13.29 -8.27
CA GLY A 82 8.02 -14.59 -8.26
C GLY A 82 8.59 -15.64 -9.20
N THR A 83 9.35 -15.24 -10.23
CA THR A 83 9.97 -16.15 -11.20
C THR A 83 11.37 -16.60 -10.80
N ASP A 84 11.97 -15.96 -9.79
CA ASP A 84 13.35 -16.25 -9.38
C ASP A 84 13.45 -17.51 -8.53
N ALA A 85 12.46 -17.74 -7.67
CA ALA A 85 12.42 -18.91 -6.78
C ALA A 85 10.99 -19.11 -6.29
N LEU A 86 10.71 -20.32 -5.78
CA LEU A 86 9.36 -20.64 -5.31
C LEU A 86 9.02 -19.96 -3.97
N LEU A 87 9.97 -19.92 -3.04
CA LEU A 87 9.71 -19.39 -1.71
C LEU A 87 10.00 -17.89 -1.65
N PRO A 88 9.06 -17.08 -1.13
CA PRO A 88 9.26 -15.62 -1.03
C PRO A 88 10.50 -15.20 -0.24
N ILE A 89 10.90 -15.97 0.75
CA ILE A 89 12.13 -15.67 1.51
C ILE A 89 13.37 -15.76 0.61
N VAL A 90 13.34 -16.60 -0.40
CA VAL A 90 14.46 -16.77 -1.34
C VAL A 90 14.39 -15.75 -2.47
N ASN A 91 13.19 -15.42 -2.94
CA ASN A 91 13.02 -14.48 -4.07
C ASN A 91 12.88 -13.02 -3.62
N ASP A 92 13.02 -12.73 -2.33
CA ASP A 92 12.92 -11.39 -1.74
C ASP A 92 11.55 -10.72 -1.91
N GLY A 93 10.51 -11.51 -2.16
CA GLY A 93 9.16 -10.99 -2.41
C GLY A 93 8.23 -10.98 -1.21
N GLU A 94 8.74 -11.28 0.00
CA GLU A 94 7.87 -11.36 1.19
C GLU A 94 7.10 -10.08 1.43
N LEU A 95 7.75 -8.91 1.32
CA LEU A 95 7.12 -7.64 1.59
C LEU A 95 6.00 -7.35 0.59
N ALA A 96 6.24 -7.58 -0.70
CA ALA A 96 5.21 -7.38 -1.72
C ALA A 96 4.00 -8.29 -1.50
N MET A 97 4.25 -9.55 -1.19
CA MET A 97 3.19 -10.51 -0.90
C MET A 97 2.39 -10.10 0.35
N LEU A 98 3.09 -9.72 1.42
CA LEU A 98 2.43 -9.30 2.65
C LEU A 98 1.58 -8.04 2.43
N TYR A 99 2.10 -7.04 1.73
CA TYR A 99 1.32 -5.85 1.38
C TYR A 99 0.08 -6.19 0.56
N CYS A 100 0.21 -7.11 -0.39
CA CYS A 100 -0.93 -7.53 -1.21
C CYS A 100 -2.10 -7.95 -0.32
N PHE A 101 -1.85 -8.80 0.66
CA PHE A 101 -2.92 -9.32 1.54
C PHE A 101 -3.34 -8.33 2.61
N VAL A 102 -2.44 -7.48 3.11
CA VAL A 102 -2.80 -6.39 4.01
C VAL A 102 -3.79 -5.45 3.31
N PHE A 103 -3.51 -5.05 2.09
CA PHE A 103 -4.42 -4.18 1.33
C PHE A 103 -5.72 -4.89 0.95
N LEU A 104 -5.67 -6.19 0.68
CA LEU A 104 -6.89 -6.95 0.42
C LEU A 104 -7.81 -6.96 1.65
N TYR A 105 -7.23 -7.11 2.84
CA TYR A 105 -7.99 -6.98 4.09
C TYR A 105 -8.62 -5.58 4.21
N MET A 106 -7.86 -4.53 3.91
CA MET A 106 -8.36 -3.15 3.98
C MET A 106 -9.47 -2.89 2.97
N TRP A 107 -9.40 -3.52 1.79
CA TRP A 107 -10.49 -3.44 0.81
C TRP A 107 -11.79 -4.00 1.42
N ALA A 108 -11.71 -5.11 2.10
CA ALA A 108 -12.89 -5.72 2.73
C ALA A 108 -13.39 -4.93 3.94
N HIS A 109 -12.48 -4.47 4.80
CA HIS A 109 -12.81 -3.78 6.04
C HIS A 109 -13.22 -2.32 5.83
N GLY A 110 -12.56 -1.62 4.91
CA GLY A 110 -12.71 -0.18 4.73
C GLY A 110 -11.82 0.63 5.67
N GLY A 111 -12.06 1.93 5.76
CA GLY A 111 -11.18 2.86 6.47
C GLY A 111 -11.22 2.80 7.98
N GLY A 112 -12.29 2.25 8.54
CA GLY A 112 -12.47 2.24 9.99
C GLY A 112 -13.00 3.56 10.53
N ASP A 113 -13.17 3.64 11.85
CA ASP A 113 -13.76 4.82 12.49
C ASP A 113 -12.80 6.01 12.56
N PHE A 114 -11.52 5.74 12.77
CA PHE A 114 -10.49 6.79 12.86
C PHE A 114 -9.87 7.02 11.50
N SER A 115 -10.65 7.61 10.58
CA SER A 115 -10.23 7.86 9.21
C SER A 115 -11.10 8.95 8.60
N VAL A 116 -10.66 9.50 7.47
CA VAL A 116 -11.48 10.46 6.71
C VAL A 116 -12.78 9.80 6.25
N ASP A 117 -12.72 8.56 5.78
CA ASP A 117 -13.93 7.81 5.40
C ASP A 117 -14.90 7.66 6.58
N GLY A 118 -14.36 7.34 7.76
CA GLY A 118 -15.16 7.24 8.97
C GLY A 118 -15.81 8.56 9.37
N TYR A 119 -15.05 9.63 9.30
CA TYR A 119 -15.56 10.98 9.59
C TYR A 119 -16.67 11.36 8.62
N LEU A 120 -16.50 11.14 7.33
CA LEU A 120 -17.51 11.46 6.32
C LEU A 120 -18.77 10.62 6.48
N ARG A 121 -18.61 9.36 6.88
CA ARG A 121 -19.74 8.46 7.15
C ARG A 121 -20.60 8.97 8.32
N LYS A 122 -19.96 9.49 9.35
CA LYS A 122 -20.66 10.01 10.54
C LYS A 122 -21.41 11.31 10.27
N ARG A 123 -21.03 12.05 9.24
CA ARG A 123 -21.70 13.30 8.87
C ARG A 123 -22.99 13.09 8.08
N LYS A 124 -23.20 11.89 7.54
CA LYS A 124 -24.44 11.56 6.80
C LYS A 124 -25.59 11.12 7.75
#